data_f5c63a07f4da356098577afc5f388c24
#
_entry.id   f5c63a07f4da356098577afc5f388c24
#
_cell.length_a   1.000
_cell.length_b   1.000
_cell.length_c   1.000
_cell.angle_alpha   90.00
_cell.angle_beta   90.00
_cell.angle_gamma   90.00
#
_symmetry.space_group_name_H-M   'P 1'
#
loop_
_entity.id
_entity.type
_entity.pdbx_description
1 polymer ?
#
loop_
_entity_poly.entity_id
_entity_poly.type
_entity_poly.pdbx_seq_one_letter_code
_entity_poly.pdbx_strand_id
1 'polypeptide(L)'
;LAALGSVEARRFAQNWLFSWMKKYSSGVGPGWTPELTGRRLVRWVHHHLFLTQGCSEKKLKKFNLLLARQAKFLSKRAMKTSVGLPRFEALLGLIYAGCYLKNMEKFIEPATVVLADECHHLINSEEILFSRNSQDILNIFTILIWAKLALKDSNWNPSVTHLETIEKLAPVLRNLRHSDAGLPRFHGSCGDVDGQLDQALSNAESR
;
A
#
# COMPACT_ATOMS: atom_id res chain seq x y z
N LEU A 1 -12.52 8.25 8.18
CA LEU A 1 -12.77 9.69 8.08
C LEU A 1 -12.99 10.12 6.62
N ALA A 2 -12.15 9.70 5.67
CA ALA A 2 -12.33 10.06 4.26
C ALA A 2 -13.66 9.56 3.70
N ALA A 3 -14.08 8.34 4.04
CA ALA A 3 -15.36 7.78 3.62
C ALA A 3 -16.59 8.55 4.15
N LEU A 4 -16.45 9.23 5.29
CA LEU A 4 -17.52 10.09 5.83
C LEU A 4 -17.70 11.39 5.04
N GLY A 5 -16.65 11.86 4.33
CA GLY A 5 -16.69 13.03 3.45
C GLY A 5 -17.03 14.37 4.11
N SER A 6 -17.37 14.41 5.41
CA SER A 6 -17.82 15.61 6.08
C SER A 6 -16.66 16.60 6.34
N VAL A 7 -17.02 17.87 6.53
CA VAL A 7 -16.06 18.94 6.88
C VAL A 7 -15.40 18.65 8.24
N GLU A 8 -16.16 18.16 9.20
CA GLU A 8 -15.68 17.78 10.54
C GLU A 8 -14.68 16.62 10.45
N ALA A 9 -15.01 15.56 9.71
CA ALA A 9 -14.11 14.42 9.49
C ALA A 9 -12.79 14.87 8.88
N ARG A 10 -12.83 15.80 7.91
CA ARG A 10 -11.63 16.41 7.31
C ARG A 10 -10.81 17.19 8.31
N ARG A 11 -11.44 18.04 9.12
CA ARG A 11 -10.74 18.81 10.16
C ARG A 11 -10.04 17.90 11.17
N PHE A 12 -10.68 16.81 11.60
CA PHE A 12 -10.04 15.82 12.47
C PHE A 12 -8.85 15.14 11.79
N ALA A 13 -8.99 14.69 10.53
CA ALA A 13 -7.89 14.08 9.78
C ALA A 13 -6.71 15.04 9.61
N GLN A 14 -6.98 16.31 9.28
CA GLN A 14 -5.95 17.35 9.16
C GLN A 14 -5.26 17.63 10.50
N ASN A 15 -6.00 17.72 11.59
CA ASN A 15 -5.42 17.93 12.92
C ASN A 15 -4.48 16.79 13.30
N TRP A 16 -4.86 15.54 13.09
CA TRP A 16 -4.01 14.38 13.33
C TRP A 16 -2.78 14.36 12.43
N LEU A 17 -2.96 14.63 11.14
CA LEU A 17 -1.86 14.73 10.19
C LEU A 17 -0.84 15.78 10.62
N PHE A 18 -1.26 17.01 10.88
CA PHE A 18 -0.34 18.10 11.21
C PHE A 18 0.27 17.95 12.60
N SER A 19 -0.43 17.35 13.55
CA SER A 19 0.12 16.99 14.87
C SER A 19 1.21 15.93 14.73
N TRP A 20 0.97 14.89 13.91
CA TRP A 20 1.96 13.89 13.60
C TRP A 20 3.18 14.50 12.87
N MET A 21 2.94 15.36 11.90
CA MET A 21 4.00 16.08 11.18
C MET A 21 4.87 16.91 12.11
N LYS A 22 4.27 17.63 13.04
CA LYS A 22 5.00 18.45 14.04
C LYS A 22 5.94 17.59 14.87
N LYS A 23 5.54 16.36 15.22
CA LYS A 23 6.28 15.49 16.14
C LYS A 23 7.30 14.59 15.42
N TYR A 24 6.97 14.09 14.22
CA TYR A 24 7.70 13.00 13.60
C TYR A 24 8.22 13.28 12.17
N SER A 25 8.13 14.50 11.66
CA SER A 25 8.58 14.81 10.29
C SER A 25 10.09 14.74 10.08
N SER A 26 10.89 14.61 11.14
CA SER A 26 12.36 14.49 11.06
C SER A 26 12.86 13.23 10.38
N GLY A 27 12.04 12.19 10.28
CA GLY A 27 12.45 10.90 9.70
C GLY A 27 12.89 9.87 10.75
N VAL A 28 12.61 10.16 12.02
CA VAL A 28 12.97 9.33 13.18
C VAL A 28 11.74 9.16 14.06
N GLY A 29 11.65 8.01 14.72
CA GLY A 29 10.59 7.69 15.68
C GLY A 29 9.81 6.44 15.33
N PRO A 30 8.86 6.04 16.18
CA PRO A 30 8.21 4.73 16.11
C PRO A 30 7.39 4.47 14.83
N GLY A 31 7.06 5.49 14.05
CA GLY A 31 6.35 5.34 12.78
C GLY A 31 7.26 5.31 11.56
N TRP A 32 8.58 5.27 11.70
CA TRP A 32 9.55 5.30 10.61
C TRP A 32 10.19 3.94 10.37
N THR A 33 9.37 2.90 10.30
CA THR A 33 9.75 1.60 9.71
C THR A 33 9.36 1.60 8.23
N PRO A 34 9.99 0.80 7.36
CA PRO A 34 9.69 0.79 5.93
C PRO A 34 8.24 0.46 5.63
N GLU A 35 7.69 -0.58 6.23
CA GLU A 35 6.30 -1.03 6.05
C GLU A 35 5.30 0.05 6.48
N LEU A 36 5.44 0.64 7.67
CA LEU A 36 4.56 1.70 8.15
C LEU A 36 4.69 2.98 7.32
N THR A 37 5.90 3.27 6.83
CA THR A 37 6.14 4.42 5.95
C THR A 37 5.51 4.21 4.59
N GLY A 38 5.61 3.00 4.02
CA GLY A 38 4.96 2.63 2.76
C GLY A 38 3.45 2.76 2.88
N ARG A 39 2.86 2.10 3.87
CA ARG A 39 1.42 2.13 4.15
C ARG A 39 0.89 3.56 4.35
N ARG A 40 1.62 4.39 5.09
CA ARG A 40 1.28 5.79 5.34
C ARG A 40 1.37 6.63 4.07
N LEU A 41 2.44 6.49 3.27
CA LEU A 41 2.64 7.23 2.04
C LEU A 41 1.51 6.95 1.06
N VAL A 42 1.18 5.68 0.83
CA VAL A 42 0.06 5.26 -0.03
C VAL A 42 -1.25 5.95 0.40
N ARG A 43 -1.60 5.86 1.67
CA ARG A 43 -2.83 6.47 2.20
C ARG A 43 -2.85 8.00 2.07
N TRP A 44 -1.73 8.65 2.28
CA TRP A 44 -1.64 10.11 2.19
C TRP A 44 -1.65 10.61 0.74
N VAL A 45 -1.09 9.86 -0.18
CA VAL A 45 -1.19 10.14 -1.62
C VAL A 45 -2.64 9.90 -2.08
N HIS A 46 -3.22 8.77 -1.75
CA HIS A 46 -4.59 8.41 -2.13
C HIS A 46 -5.62 9.43 -1.63
N HIS A 47 -5.46 9.91 -0.41
CA HIS A 47 -6.36 10.91 0.21
C HIS A 47 -5.81 12.34 0.14
N HIS A 48 -4.89 12.63 -0.79
CA HIS A 48 -4.21 13.94 -0.87
C HIS A 48 -5.20 15.11 -0.89
N LEU A 49 -6.19 15.09 -1.78
CA LEU A 49 -7.19 16.15 -1.89
C LEU A 49 -7.97 16.36 -0.60
N PHE A 50 -8.44 15.27 0.01
CA PHE A 50 -9.16 15.34 1.29
C PHE A 50 -8.30 15.92 2.41
N LEU A 51 -7.02 15.55 2.48
CA LEU A 51 -6.09 16.01 3.52
C LEU A 51 -5.61 17.44 3.32
N THR A 52 -5.62 17.96 2.10
CA THR A 52 -5.03 19.27 1.78
C THR A 52 -6.06 20.36 1.46
N GLN A 53 -7.31 20.00 1.23
CA GLN A 53 -8.37 20.97 0.92
C GLN A 53 -8.52 22.03 2.02
N GLY A 54 -8.44 23.32 1.63
CA GLY A 54 -8.52 24.46 2.56
C GLY A 54 -7.24 24.71 3.37
N CYS A 55 -6.14 23.99 3.08
CA CYS A 55 -4.85 24.24 3.72
C CYS A 55 -4.15 25.45 3.10
N SER A 56 -3.39 26.20 3.94
CA SER A 56 -2.52 27.26 3.43
C SER A 56 -1.37 26.68 2.60
N GLU A 57 -0.85 27.46 1.66
CA GLU A 57 0.29 27.08 0.81
C GLU A 57 1.51 26.60 1.61
N LYS A 58 1.77 27.24 2.74
CA LYS A 58 2.86 26.85 3.66
C LYS A 58 2.66 25.43 4.23
N LYS A 59 1.43 25.06 4.58
CA LYS A 59 1.09 23.70 5.05
C LYS A 59 1.22 22.68 3.91
N LEU A 60 0.75 23.03 2.73
CA LEU A 60 0.85 22.19 1.54
C LEU A 60 2.30 21.89 1.17
N LYS A 61 3.15 22.92 1.11
CA LYS A 61 4.60 22.76 0.87
C LYS A 61 5.25 21.81 1.90
N LYS A 62 4.94 21.97 3.19
CA LYS A 62 5.47 21.09 4.23
C LYS A 62 5.00 19.65 4.07
N PHE A 63 3.75 19.44 3.70
CA PHE A 63 3.19 18.11 3.46
C PHE A 63 3.87 17.42 2.27
N ASN A 64 4.01 18.12 1.14
CA ASN A 64 4.66 17.59 -0.05
C ASN A 64 6.16 17.27 0.19
N LEU A 65 6.87 18.12 0.93
CA LEU A 65 8.24 17.83 1.36
C LEU A 65 8.34 16.57 2.22
N LEU A 66 7.35 16.33 3.07
CA LEU A 66 7.31 15.14 3.89
C LEU A 66 7.03 13.88 3.08
N LEU A 67 6.12 13.93 2.09
CA LEU A 67 5.90 12.83 1.15
C LEU A 67 7.21 12.48 0.42
N ALA A 68 7.92 13.48 -0.10
CA ALA A 68 9.22 13.28 -0.77
C ALA A 68 10.27 12.68 0.20
N ARG A 69 10.28 13.10 1.47
CA ARG A 69 11.17 12.53 2.49
C ARG A 69 10.85 11.05 2.77
N GLN A 70 9.58 10.69 2.84
CA GLN A 70 9.16 9.30 3.00
C GLN A 70 9.58 8.45 1.80
N ALA A 71 9.39 8.93 0.57
CA ALA A 71 9.86 8.25 -0.63
C ALA A 71 11.38 8.02 -0.61
N LYS A 72 12.15 9.04 -0.24
CA LYS A 72 13.61 8.92 -0.08
C LYS A 72 14.02 7.99 1.07
N PHE A 73 13.24 7.91 2.14
CA PHE A 73 13.46 6.94 3.21
C PHE A 73 13.24 5.51 2.70
N LEU A 74 12.14 5.27 1.99
CA LEU A 74 11.80 3.97 1.42
C LEU A 74 12.83 3.52 0.38
N SER A 75 13.29 4.40 -0.52
CA SER A 75 14.26 4.04 -1.57
C SER A 75 15.57 3.46 -1.01
N LYS A 76 15.91 3.78 0.23
CA LYS A 76 17.12 3.27 0.89
C LYS A 76 16.89 2.01 1.72
N ARG A 77 15.65 1.68 2.06
CA ARG A 77 15.32 0.68 3.09
C ARG A 77 14.33 -0.39 2.64
N ALA A 78 13.52 -0.16 1.62
CA ALA A 78 12.50 -1.11 1.17
C ALA A 78 13.10 -2.49 0.86
N MET A 79 14.23 -2.51 0.14
CA MET A 79 14.92 -3.75 -0.24
C MET A 79 15.53 -4.52 0.94
N LYS A 80 15.74 -3.85 2.09
CA LYS A 80 16.33 -4.42 3.31
C LYS A 80 15.27 -4.79 4.35
N THR A 81 14.00 -4.58 4.03
CA THR A 81 12.88 -4.95 4.89
C THR A 81 12.68 -6.46 4.89
N SER A 82 12.14 -7.01 5.98
CA SER A 82 11.78 -8.43 6.07
C SER A 82 10.93 -8.85 4.88
N VAL A 83 11.20 -10.03 4.33
CA VAL A 83 10.39 -10.63 3.24
C VAL A 83 8.93 -10.78 3.66
N GLY A 84 8.03 -10.89 2.68
CA GLY A 84 6.61 -10.99 2.89
C GLY A 84 5.91 -9.64 3.00
N LEU A 85 4.78 -9.60 3.72
CA LEU A 85 3.91 -8.42 3.76
C LEU A 85 4.63 -7.09 4.05
N PRO A 86 5.59 -6.99 4.99
CA PRO A 86 6.31 -5.73 5.24
C PRO A 86 7.04 -5.18 4.01
N ARG A 87 7.64 -6.08 3.20
CA ARG A 87 8.35 -5.68 1.99
C ARG A 87 7.39 -5.26 0.88
N PHE A 88 6.29 -5.97 0.69
CA PHE A 88 5.23 -5.57 -0.24
C PHE A 88 4.68 -4.18 0.09
N GLU A 89 4.44 -3.87 1.35
CA GLU A 89 3.97 -2.55 1.80
C GLU A 89 4.98 -1.43 1.50
N ALA A 90 6.28 -1.70 1.73
CA ALA A 90 7.34 -0.74 1.45
C ALA A 90 7.50 -0.50 -0.06
N LEU A 91 7.42 -1.55 -0.88
CA LEU A 91 7.50 -1.48 -2.34
C LEU A 91 6.29 -0.74 -2.93
N LEU A 92 5.07 -1.02 -2.46
CA LEU A 92 3.88 -0.27 -2.87
C LEU A 92 4.06 1.22 -2.59
N GLY A 93 4.59 1.58 -1.42
CA GLY A 93 4.91 2.97 -1.09
C GLY A 93 5.87 3.63 -2.08
N LEU A 94 6.90 2.91 -2.55
CA LEU A 94 7.83 3.41 -3.57
C LEU A 94 7.16 3.58 -4.94
N ILE A 95 6.35 2.61 -5.36
CA ILE A 95 5.58 2.68 -6.61
C ILE A 95 4.65 3.89 -6.58
N TYR A 96 3.88 4.07 -5.51
CA TYR A 96 3.01 5.24 -5.35
C TYR A 96 3.80 6.56 -5.37
N ALA A 97 4.96 6.60 -4.72
CA ALA A 97 5.81 7.78 -4.77
C ALA A 97 6.26 8.09 -6.19
N GLY A 98 6.68 7.08 -6.95
CA GLY A 98 7.10 7.25 -8.34
C GLY A 98 5.96 7.66 -9.27
N CYS A 99 4.76 7.08 -9.09
CA CYS A 99 3.60 7.34 -9.93
C CYS A 99 2.97 8.71 -9.68
N TYR A 100 2.91 9.17 -8.42
CA TYR A 100 2.09 10.33 -8.06
C TYR A 100 2.88 11.53 -7.50
N LEU A 101 4.18 11.40 -7.21
CA LEU A 101 5.00 12.52 -6.73
C LEU A 101 5.93 13.02 -7.82
N LYS A 102 5.91 14.34 -8.05
CA LYS A 102 6.74 14.99 -9.06
C LYS A 102 8.23 14.69 -8.86
N ASN A 103 8.93 14.35 -9.95
CA ASN A 103 10.37 14.02 -10.00
C ASN A 103 10.76 12.78 -9.16
N MET A 104 9.83 11.84 -8.97
CA MET A 104 10.08 10.59 -8.23
C MET A 104 9.96 9.34 -9.13
N GLU A 105 9.75 9.50 -10.43
CA GLU A 105 9.52 8.44 -11.44
C GLU A 105 10.66 7.42 -11.44
N LYS A 106 11.88 7.84 -11.12
CA LYS A 106 13.08 6.99 -10.99
C LYS A 106 12.96 5.87 -9.96
N PHE A 107 11.95 5.91 -9.08
CA PHE A 107 11.71 4.86 -8.10
C PHE A 107 10.81 3.74 -8.62
N ILE A 108 10.13 3.93 -9.75
CA ILE A 108 9.19 2.95 -10.29
C ILE A 108 9.93 1.68 -10.71
N GLU A 109 10.88 1.80 -11.63
CA GLU A 109 11.59 0.66 -12.20
C GLU A 109 12.29 -0.20 -11.14
N PRO A 110 13.13 0.34 -10.22
CA PRO A 110 13.73 -0.49 -9.18
C PRO A 110 12.71 -1.16 -8.26
N ALA A 111 11.59 -0.48 -7.96
CA ALA A 111 10.57 -1.05 -7.10
C ALA A 111 9.76 -2.15 -7.79
N THR A 112 9.48 -2.02 -9.09
CA THR A 112 8.75 -3.04 -9.87
C THR A 112 9.58 -4.28 -10.13
N VAL A 113 10.90 -4.13 -10.35
CA VAL A 113 11.82 -5.28 -10.47
C VAL A 113 11.80 -6.12 -9.19
N VAL A 114 11.99 -5.49 -8.04
CA VAL A 114 11.97 -6.22 -6.75
C VAL A 114 10.58 -6.75 -6.43
N LEU A 115 9.52 -6.02 -6.81
CA LEU A 115 8.16 -6.55 -6.66
C LEU A 115 7.94 -7.83 -7.48
N ALA A 116 8.50 -7.89 -8.70
CA ALA A 116 8.43 -9.09 -9.54
C ALA A 116 9.18 -10.26 -8.91
N ASP A 117 10.36 -10.01 -8.32
CA ASP A 117 11.13 -11.04 -7.60
C ASP A 117 10.35 -11.56 -6.37
N GLU A 118 9.77 -10.68 -5.57
CA GLU A 118 8.93 -11.08 -4.43
C GLU A 118 7.69 -11.88 -4.89
N CYS A 119 7.08 -11.49 -6.01
CA CYS A 119 5.98 -12.24 -6.63
C CYS A 119 6.44 -13.63 -7.07
N HIS A 120 7.60 -13.74 -7.72
CA HIS A 120 8.18 -15.02 -8.14
C HIS A 120 8.43 -15.95 -6.95
N HIS A 121 9.01 -15.41 -5.87
CA HIS A 121 9.21 -16.17 -4.64
C HIS A 121 7.89 -16.61 -4.01
N LEU A 122 6.89 -15.75 -3.98
CA LEU A 122 5.56 -16.07 -3.44
C LEU A 122 4.85 -17.19 -4.20
N ILE A 123 5.02 -17.27 -5.54
CA ILE A 123 4.35 -18.26 -6.38
C ILE A 123 5.08 -19.63 -6.33
N ASN A 124 6.41 -19.61 -6.31
CA ASN A 124 7.24 -20.81 -6.47
C ASN A 124 7.62 -21.46 -5.14
N SER A 125 7.55 -20.70 -4.06
CA SER A 125 7.65 -21.30 -2.74
C SER A 125 6.27 -21.88 -2.37
N GLU A 126 6.26 -23.05 -1.76
CA GLU A 126 5.07 -23.53 -1.05
C GLU A 126 4.61 -22.53 0.03
N GLU A 127 5.24 -21.37 0.10
CA GLU A 127 5.06 -20.28 1.05
C GLU A 127 3.73 -19.53 0.91
N ILE A 128 3.02 -19.60 -0.21
CA ILE A 128 1.61 -19.15 -0.26
C ILE A 128 0.80 -19.85 0.84
N LEU A 129 1.15 -21.09 1.14
CA LEU A 129 0.60 -21.88 2.24
C LEU A 129 1.33 -21.64 3.57
N PHE A 130 2.56 -21.06 3.57
CA PHE A 130 3.37 -20.87 4.79
C PHE A 130 2.93 -19.69 5.64
N SER A 131 2.45 -18.59 5.05
CA SER A 131 1.79 -17.56 5.84
C SER A 131 0.42 -18.02 6.31
N ARG A 132 0.21 -19.15 6.82
CA ARG A 132 -1.10 -19.67 7.30
C ARG A 132 -2.10 -18.60 7.83
N ASN A 133 -1.77 -17.33 7.61
CA ASN A 133 -2.56 -16.14 7.91
C ASN A 133 -3.25 -15.66 6.63
N SER A 134 -4.52 -15.97 6.50
CA SER A 134 -5.37 -15.57 5.38
C SER A 134 -5.44 -14.04 5.17
N GLN A 135 -5.31 -13.28 6.26
CA GLN A 135 -5.29 -11.82 6.21
C GLN A 135 -4.04 -11.27 5.52
N ASP A 136 -2.88 -11.88 5.72
CA ASP A 136 -1.65 -11.46 5.04
C ASP A 136 -1.75 -11.73 3.53
N ILE A 137 -2.35 -12.86 3.14
CA ILE A 137 -2.62 -13.17 1.72
C ILE A 137 -3.55 -12.12 1.11
N LEU A 138 -4.64 -11.77 1.77
CA LEU A 138 -5.56 -10.71 1.31
C LEU A 138 -4.87 -9.35 1.24
N ASN A 139 -4.03 -9.01 2.21
CA ASN A 139 -3.29 -7.76 2.22
C ASN A 139 -2.29 -7.70 1.05
N ILE A 140 -1.51 -8.76 0.81
CA ILE A 140 -0.59 -8.85 -0.33
C ILE A 140 -1.37 -8.74 -1.66
N PHE A 141 -2.46 -9.48 -1.81
CA PHE A 141 -3.32 -9.42 -2.98
C PHE A 141 -3.82 -7.99 -3.23
N THR A 142 -4.31 -7.31 -2.20
CA THR A 142 -4.76 -5.92 -2.28
C THR A 142 -3.62 -4.97 -2.70
N ILE A 143 -2.41 -5.17 -2.14
CA ILE A 143 -1.21 -4.41 -2.48
C ILE A 143 -0.85 -4.57 -3.96
N LEU A 144 -0.88 -5.79 -4.48
CA LEU A 144 -0.59 -6.08 -5.89
C LEU A 144 -1.61 -5.41 -6.81
N ILE A 145 -2.89 -5.45 -6.48
CA ILE A 145 -3.92 -4.75 -7.25
C ILE A 145 -3.69 -3.24 -7.25
N TRP A 146 -3.41 -2.65 -6.11
CA TRP A 146 -3.15 -1.21 -6.02
C TRP A 146 -1.89 -0.81 -6.79
N ALA A 147 -0.84 -1.64 -6.76
CA ALA A 147 0.35 -1.42 -7.57
C ALA A 147 0.04 -1.50 -9.08
N LYS A 148 -0.74 -2.52 -9.52
CA LYS A 148 -1.22 -2.64 -10.91
C LYS A 148 -1.96 -1.37 -11.37
N LEU A 149 -2.91 -0.90 -10.57
CA LEU A 149 -3.70 0.28 -10.89
C LEU A 149 -2.83 1.55 -10.96
N ALA A 150 -1.98 1.79 -9.97
CA ALA A 150 -1.09 2.95 -9.93
C ALA A 150 -0.11 2.99 -11.13
N LEU A 151 0.45 1.83 -11.50
CA LEU A 151 1.32 1.72 -12.67
C LEU A 151 0.55 2.05 -13.96
N LYS A 152 -0.63 1.46 -14.15
CA LYS A 152 -1.47 1.75 -15.33
C LYS A 152 -1.86 3.23 -15.42
N ASP A 153 -2.27 3.84 -14.33
CA ASP A 153 -2.63 5.27 -14.26
C ASP A 153 -1.45 6.18 -14.68
N SER A 154 -0.23 5.71 -14.46
CA SER A 154 1.00 6.44 -14.78
C SER A 154 1.65 6.01 -16.11
N ASN A 155 0.95 5.25 -16.96
CA ASN A 155 1.42 4.69 -18.22
C ASN A 155 2.65 3.77 -18.09
N TRP A 156 2.75 3.05 -16.97
CA TRP A 156 3.71 1.99 -16.74
C TRP A 156 3.01 0.63 -16.79
N ASN A 157 3.70 -0.38 -17.32
CA ASN A 157 3.17 -1.74 -17.38
C ASN A 157 3.62 -2.55 -16.17
N PRO A 158 2.70 -3.21 -15.45
CA PRO A 158 3.06 -4.24 -14.48
C PRO A 158 3.84 -5.37 -15.16
N SER A 159 4.77 -6.03 -14.44
CA SER A 159 5.46 -7.21 -14.96
C SER A 159 4.50 -8.39 -15.13
N VAL A 160 4.85 -9.32 -16.02
CA VAL A 160 4.07 -10.55 -16.24
C VAL A 160 3.93 -11.33 -14.94
N THR A 161 5.03 -11.51 -14.20
CA THR A 161 5.01 -12.22 -12.90
C THR A 161 4.08 -11.57 -11.88
N HIS A 162 4.01 -10.22 -11.86
CA HIS A 162 3.08 -9.49 -11.00
C HIS A 162 1.63 -9.83 -11.35
N LEU A 163 1.27 -9.83 -12.63
CA LEU A 163 -0.09 -10.14 -13.10
C LEU A 163 -0.46 -11.60 -12.83
N GLU A 164 0.44 -12.54 -13.14
CA GLU A 164 0.26 -13.97 -12.85
C GLU A 164 0.03 -14.24 -11.36
N THR A 165 0.71 -13.47 -10.49
CA THR A 165 0.52 -13.60 -9.05
C THR A 165 -0.89 -13.20 -8.63
N ILE A 166 -1.42 -12.11 -9.18
CA ILE A 166 -2.81 -11.70 -8.93
C ILE A 166 -3.77 -12.81 -9.39
N GLU A 167 -3.55 -13.36 -10.60
CA GLU A 167 -4.39 -14.42 -11.16
C GLU A 167 -4.36 -15.70 -10.32
N LYS A 168 -3.21 -16.06 -9.76
CA LYS A 168 -3.06 -17.25 -8.89
C LYS A 168 -3.65 -17.04 -7.49
N LEU A 169 -3.54 -15.85 -6.91
CA LEU A 169 -4.06 -15.57 -5.58
C LEU A 169 -5.59 -15.41 -5.54
N ALA A 170 -6.21 -14.93 -6.61
CA ALA A 170 -7.65 -14.71 -6.66
C ALA A 170 -8.46 -15.99 -6.36
N PRO A 171 -8.23 -17.15 -7.03
CA PRO A 171 -8.96 -18.38 -6.71
C PRO A 171 -8.65 -18.90 -5.30
N VAL A 172 -7.43 -18.74 -4.80
CA VAL A 172 -7.08 -19.13 -3.42
C VAL A 172 -7.95 -18.38 -2.41
N LEU A 173 -8.06 -17.05 -2.56
CA LEU A 173 -8.90 -16.22 -1.69
C LEU A 173 -10.39 -16.54 -1.82
N ARG A 174 -10.88 -16.84 -3.04
CA ARG A 174 -12.27 -17.28 -3.23
C ARG A 174 -12.56 -18.60 -2.52
N ASN A 175 -11.63 -19.56 -2.58
CA ASN A 175 -11.78 -20.87 -1.92
C ASN A 175 -11.67 -20.78 -0.40
N LEU A 176 -10.97 -19.78 0.13
CA LEU A 176 -10.87 -19.52 1.57
C LEU A 176 -12.10 -18.76 2.13
N ARG A 177 -12.95 -18.22 1.26
CA ARG A 177 -14.11 -17.44 1.68
C ARG A 177 -15.16 -18.30 2.38
N HIS A 178 -15.56 -17.90 3.57
CA HIS A 178 -16.67 -18.50 4.33
C HIS A 178 -18.03 -17.98 3.86
N SER A 179 -19.10 -18.62 4.32
CA SER A 179 -20.48 -18.23 4.01
C SER A 179 -20.87 -16.86 4.56
N ASP A 180 -20.20 -16.38 5.60
CA ASP A 180 -20.36 -15.03 6.16
C ASP A 180 -19.56 -13.95 5.41
N ALA A 181 -18.99 -14.31 4.25
CA ALA A 181 -18.14 -13.49 3.41
C ALA A 181 -16.74 -13.15 3.99
N GLY A 182 -16.42 -13.64 5.19
CA GLY A 182 -15.10 -13.46 5.83
C GLY A 182 -14.07 -14.51 5.40
N LEU A 183 -12.83 -14.30 5.82
CA LEU A 183 -11.74 -15.27 5.70
C LEU A 183 -11.53 -16.03 7.01
N PRO A 184 -11.00 -17.27 6.95
CA PRO A 184 -10.69 -18.04 8.15
C PRO A 184 -9.67 -17.32 9.02
N ARG A 185 -9.90 -17.34 10.34
CA ARG A 185 -9.07 -16.65 11.33
C ARG A 185 -7.96 -17.58 11.85
N PHE A 186 -6.99 -17.92 11.00
CA PHE A 186 -5.86 -18.75 11.39
C PHE A 186 -4.63 -17.90 11.71
N HIS A 187 -3.78 -18.38 12.60
CA HIS A 187 -2.42 -17.87 12.87
C HIS A 187 -2.31 -16.35 13.07
N GLY A 188 -3.18 -15.77 13.89
CA GLY A 188 -3.11 -14.35 14.24
C GLY A 188 -3.92 -13.41 13.32
N SER A 189 -4.73 -13.95 12.42
CA SER A 189 -5.68 -13.14 11.67
C SER A 189 -6.70 -12.49 12.62
N CYS A 190 -6.79 -11.15 12.57
CA CYS A 190 -7.74 -10.37 13.38
C CYS A 190 -9.13 -10.24 12.71
N GLY A 191 -9.30 -10.82 11.52
CA GLY A 191 -10.46 -10.60 10.66
C GLY A 191 -10.25 -9.43 9.71
N ASP A 192 -10.87 -9.53 8.56
CA ASP A 192 -10.86 -8.53 7.50
C ASP A 192 -11.84 -7.38 7.81
N VAL A 193 -11.65 -6.28 7.15
CA VAL A 193 -12.62 -5.19 7.08
C VAL A 193 -13.76 -5.67 6.18
N ASP A 194 -15.01 -5.51 6.62
CA ASP A 194 -16.18 -5.88 5.84
C ASP A 194 -16.10 -5.36 4.40
N GLY A 195 -16.27 -6.25 3.43
CA GLY A 195 -16.21 -5.96 2.00
C GLY A 195 -14.82 -5.80 1.39
N GLN A 196 -13.73 -5.90 2.17
CA GLN A 196 -12.35 -5.76 1.65
C GLN A 196 -12.04 -6.84 0.61
N LEU A 197 -12.42 -8.09 0.89
CA LEU A 197 -12.20 -9.22 -0.02
C LEU A 197 -12.99 -9.02 -1.33
N ASP A 198 -14.26 -8.68 -1.25
CA ASP A 198 -15.11 -8.48 -2.43
C ASP A 198 -14.61 -7.32 -3.30
N GLN A 199 -14.22 -6.21 -2.68
CA GLN A 199 -13.65 -5.09 -3.40
C GLN A 199 -12.32 -5.45 -4.07
N ALA A 200 -11.45 -6.21 -3.39
CA ALA A 200 -10.18 -6.63 -3.96
C ALA A 200 -10.40 -7.59 -5.14
N LEU A 201 -11.29 -8.56 -5.04
CA LEU A 201 -11.62 -9.48 -6.12
C LEU A 201 -12.24 -8.76 -7.33
N SER A 202 -13.17 -7.82 -7.11
CA SER A 202 -13.76 -7.01 -8.18
C SER A 202 -12.72 -6.17 -8.91
N ASN A 203 -11.78 -5.54 -8.18
CA ASN A 203 -10.70 -4.76 -8.78
C ASN A 203 -9.67 -5.63 -9.53
N ALA A 204 -9.52 -6.92 -9.18
CA ALA A 204 -8.67 -7.84 -9.91
C ALA A 204 -9.21 -8.15 -11.31
N GLU A 205 -10.53 -8.21 -11.46
CA GLU A 205 -11.24 -8.51 -12.72
C GLU A 205 -11.33 -7.29 -13.67
N SER A 206 -11.15 -6.06 -13.14
CA SER A 206 -11.12 -4.85 -13.95
C SER A 206 -9.89 -4.84 -14.88
N ARG A 207 -10.16 -4.85 -16.19
CA ARG A 207 -9.17 -4.84 -17.28
C ARG A 207 -8.48 -3.48 -17.45
#